data_9a1254a980e2cdb3166c215fb2a290a2
#
_entry.id   9a1254a980e2cdb3166c215fb2a290a2
#
_cell.length_a   1.000
_cell.length_b   1.000
_cell.length_c   1.000
_cell.angle_alpha   90.00
_cell.angle_beta   90.00
_cell.angle_gamma   90.00
#
_symmetry.space_group_name_H-M   'P 1'
#
loop_
_entity.id
_entity.type
_entity.pdbx_description
1 polymer ?
#
loop_
_entity_poly.entity_id
_entity_poly.type
_entity_poly.pdbx_seq_one_letter_code
_entity_poly.pdbx_strand_id
1 'polypeptide(L)'
;MRNLVVISGERLSIGALTQDSRRNAAACLLSLGLPLVAAAEVQPEWADRPYAYVVIAQDVRSVLEAFGRNLGVPMAISAKVRGQAQANLRADTAGEFLEKLASSSGLTWFSDGSRIHVNTEEELQLRQFDLDRAAVQALQASLDALGVTGRHLALRSNAEGDGVMVSGPPEFMAMVQQQLEQQRPPASQPEPVRERGVKVFRGSAGPQWVSEAGTQ
;
A
#
# COMPACT_ATOMS: atom_id res chain seq x y z
N MET A 1 18.63 4.13 -6.85
CA MET A 1 17.92 3.01 -7.54
C MET A 1 16.44 3.18 -7.27
N ARG A 2 15.66 3.28 -8.31
CA ARG A 2 14.27 3.75 -8.31
C ARG A 2 13.34 2.69 -7.74
N ASN A 3 12.62 2.99 -6.67
CA ASN A 3 11.50 2.16 -6.22
C ASN A 3 10.29 2.53 -7.07
N LEU A 4 10.00 1.66 -8.01
CA LEU A 4 8.90 1.82 -8.93
C LEU A 4 7.70 1.03 -8.40
N VAL A 5 6.65 1.73 -7.99
CA VAL A 5 5.32 1.15 -7.97
C VAL A 5 4.89 1.00 -9.42
N VAL A 6 5.04 -0.21 -9.98
CA VAL A 6 4.69 -0.47 -11.38
C VAL A 6 3.23 -0.84 -11.44
N ILE A 7 2.42 0.09 -11.88
CA ILE A 7 1.08 -0.19 -12.37
C ILE A 7 1.22 -0.62 -13.84
N SER A 8 0.77 -1.83 -14.10
CA SER A 8 0.28 -2.40 -15.36
C SER A 8 1.16 -2.32 -16.60
N GLY A 9 1.44 -3.52 -17.13
CA GLY A 9 2.15 -3.73 -18.37
C GLY A 9 1.39 -3.32 -19.61
N GLU A 10 2.15 -2.73 -20.53
CA GLU A 10 1.99 -2.98 -21.96
C GLU A 10 3.35 -3.07 -22.60
N ARG A 11 3.61 -4.20 -23.22
CA ARG A 11 4.81 -4.44 -24.02
C ARG A 11 4.65 -3.76 -25.36
N LEU A 12 5.38 -2.69 -25.60
CA LEU A 12 5.60 -2.18 -26.95
C LEU A 12 6.85 -2.84 -27.54
N SER A 13 6.60 -3.69 -28.53
CA SER A 13 7.60 -4.29 -29.40
C SER A 13 8.21 -3.22 -30.30
N ILE A 14 9.52 -3.00 -30.19
CA ILE A 14 10.25 -2.13 -31.11
C ILE A 14 10.69 -2.99 -32.29
N GLY A 15 9.94 -2.87 -33.38
CA GLY A 15 10.35 -3.37 -34.67
C GLY A 15 11.41 -2.45 -35.32
N ALA A 16 12.52 -3.06 -35.76
CA ALA A 16 13.56 -2.41 -36.50
C ALA A 16 13.04 -1.83 -37.83
N LEU A 17 13.29 -0.55 -38.10
CA LEU A 17 13.09 0.07 -39.39
C LEU A 17 14.44 0.43 -39.99
N THR A 18 14.71 -0.27 -41.09
CA THR A 18 15.80 -0.01 -42.04
C THR A 18 15.65 1.34 -42.72
N GLN A 19 16.78 1.95 -42.88
CA GLN A 19 17.04 3.21 -43.57
C GLN A 19 16.84 3.04 -45.06
N ASP A 20 16.02 3.87 -45.72
CA ASP A 20 16.27 4.26 -47.10
C ASP A 20 15.77 5.66 -47.45
N SER A 21 16.36 6.20 -48.45
CA SER A 21 16.75 7.56 -48.80
C SER A 21 15.68 8.37 -49.57
N ARG A 22 15.68 9.70 -49.32
CA ARG A 22 15.38 10.83 -50.24
C ARG A 22 13.95 11.13 -50.67
N ARG A 23 13.42 12.24 -50.26
CA ARG A 23 13.06 13.47 -51.03
C ARG A 23 11.91 14.25 -50.37
N ASN A 24 12.27 15.47 -49.98
CA ASN A 24 11.45 16.69 -49.89
C ASN A 24 9.92 16.59 -49.87
N ALA A 25 9.33 16.95 -48.73
CA ALA A 25 8.13 17.77 -48.66
C ALA A 25 8.01 18.37 -47.24
N ALA A 26 7.98 19.72 -47.20
CA ALA A 26 7.72 20.45 -45.97
C ALA A 26 6.33 20.13 -45.45
N ALA A 27 6.23 19.44 -44.32
CA ALA A 27 5.01 19.32 -43.57
C ALA A 27 5.30 19.80 -42.15
N CYS A 28 4.73 20.97 -41.81
CA CYS A 28 4.66 21.47 -40.45
C CYS A 28 3.90 20.46 -39.59
N LEU A 29 4.61 19.62 -38.87
CA LEU A 29 4.03 18.81 -37.79
C LEU A 29 4.00 19.70 -36.56
N LEU A 30 2.80 20.25 -36.26
CA LEU A 30 2.47 20.72 -34.91
C LEU A 30 2.61 19.52 -33.99
N SER A 31 3.76 19.38 -33.34
CA SER A 31 3.93 18.50 -32.20
C SER A 31 3.12 19.08 -31.03
N LEU A 32 1.87 18.62 -30.87
CA LEU A 32 1.18 18.74 -29.59
C LEU A 32 2.02 17.97 -28.56
N GLY A 33 2.92 18.68 -27.87
CA GLY A 33 3.56 18.19 -26.68
C GLY A 33 2.51 18.00 -25.60
N LEU A 34 2.00 16.77 -25.46
CA LEU A 34 1.28 16.38 -24.26
C LEU A 34 2.26 16.52 -23.09
N PRO A 35 1.96 17.34 -22.08
CA PRO A 35 2.77 17.34 -20.87
C PRO A 35 2.64 15.96 -20.26
N LEU A 36 3.75 15.23 -20.20
CA LEU A 36 3.88 14.05 -19.36
C LEU A 36 3.75 14.56 -17.93
N VAL A 37 2.55 14.47 -17.37
CA VAL A 37 2.33 14.69 -15.94
C VAL A 37 3.03 13.55 -15.24
N ALA A 38 4.28 13.79 -14.85
CA ALA A 38 4.97 12.91 -13.91
C ALA A 38 4.13 12.94 -12.63
N ALA A 39 3.53 11.82 -12.28
CA ALA A 39 2.95 11.65 -10.97
C ALA A 39 4.08 11.92 -9.96
N ALA A 40 4.00 13.05 -9.27
CA ALA A 40 4.91 13.35 -8.18
C ALA A 40 4.63 12.30 -7.10
N GLU A 41 5.59 11.41 -6.85
CA GLU A 41 5.57 10.56 -5.68
C GLU A 41 5.50 11.50 -4.47
N VAL A 42 4.41 11.38 -3.69
CA VAL A 42 4.26 12.16 -2.46
C VAL A 42 5.31 11.64 -1.49
N GLN A 43 6.44 12.32 -1.44
CA GLN A 43 7.48 12.02 -0.46
C GLN A 43 7.12 12.68 0.87
N PRO A 44 7.31 12.00 2.01
CA PRO A 44 7.08 12.62 3.31
C PRO A 44 8.03 13.81 3.49
N GLU A 45 7.54 14.89 4.09
CA GLU A 45 8.30 16.14 4.29
C GLU A 45 9.65 15.97 4.98
N TRP A 46 9.81 14.91 5.77
CA TRP A 46 11.08 14.62 6.44
C TRP A 46 12.14 14.07 5.48
N ALA A 47 11.74 13.45 4.37
CA ALA A 47 12.66 12.73 3.47
C ALA A 47 13.65 13.66 2.78
N ASP A 48 13.23 14.88 2.42
CA ASP A 48 14.08 15.87 1.73
C ASP A 48 14.89 16.74 2.69
N ARG A 49 14.73 16.57 4.01
CA ARG A 49 15.49 17.34 5.00
C ARG A 49 16.98 17.00 4.92
N PRO A 50 17.89 17.98 4.94
CA PRO A 50 19.33 17.73 5.03
C PRO A 50 19.67 16.90 6.27
N TYR A 51 20.48 15.84 6.09
CA TYR A 51 20.82 14.92 7.18
C TYR A 51 22.32 14.61 7.21
N ALA A 52 23.07 15.42 7.96
CA ALA A 52 24.52 15.31 8.09
C ALA A 52 24.93 14.39 9.25
N TYR A 53 24.45 13.13 9.24
CA TYR A 53 24.80 12.15 10.26
C TYR A 53 25.81 11.14 9.71
N VAL A 54 26.83 10.82 10.52
CA VAL A 54 27.85 9.82 10.17
C VAL A 54 27.77 8.68 11.14
N VAL A 55 27.58 7.48 10.64
CA VAL A 55 27.56 6.26 11.46
C VAL A 55 28.97 5.87 11.84
N ILE A 56 29.23 5.71 13.15
CA ILE A 56 30.52 5.27 13.68
C ILE A 56 30.27 4.06 14.57
N ALA A 57 30.50 2.86 14.05
CA ALA A 57 30.45 1.58 14.76
C ALA A 57 29.26 1.45 15.75
N GLN A 58 28.04 1.70 15.25
CA GLN A 58 26.82 1.72 16.06
C GLN A 58 25.90 0.56 15.69
N ASP A 59 25.10 0.14 16.66
CA ASP A 59 23.98 -0.77 16.43
C ASP A 59 22.91 -0.13 15.55
N VAL A 60 22.37 -0.90 14.60
CA VAL A 60 21.35 -0.43 13.64
C VAL A 60 20.14 0.19 14.34
N ARG A 61 19.66 -0.44 15.42
CA ARG A 61 18.53 0.07 16.20
C ARG A 61 18.84 1.43 16.80
N SER A 62 20.03 1.59 17.38
CA SER A 62 20.48 2.87 17.97
C SER A 62 20.56 3.98 16.93
N VAL A 63 21.02 3.65 15.70
CA VAL A 63 21.06 4.59 14.58
C VAL A 63 19.65 5.01 14.17
N LEU A 64 18.71 4.07 14.05
CA LEU A 64 17.32 4.35 13.73
C LEU A 64 16.63 5.21 14.80
N GLU A 65 16.86 4.91 16.07
CA GLU A 65 16.34 5.73 17.18
C GLU A 65 16.91 7.15 17.17
N ALA A 66 18.20 7.30 16.87
CA ALA A 66 18.82 8.61 16.70
C ALA A 66 18.23 9.35 15.49
N PHE A 67 17.99 8.65 14.39
CA PHE A 67 17.34 9.19 13.20
C PHE A 67 15.96 9.75 13.52
N GLY A 68 15.11 8.98 14.19
CA GLY A 68 13.78 9.44 14.61
C GLY A 68 13.82 10.66 15.52
N ARG A 69 14.73 10.65 16.52
CA ARG A 69 14.92 11.80 17.44
C ARG A 69 15.38 13.06 16.70
N ASN A 70 16.35 12.93 15.79
CA ASN A 70 16.90 14.07 15.06
C ASN A 70 15.90 14.74 14.12
N LEU A 71 15.00 13.95 13.55
CA LEU A 71 13.96 14.44 12.64
C LEU A 71 12.64 14.80 13.33
N GLY A 72 12.47 14.38 14.59
CA GLY A 72 11.19 14.52 15.31
C GLY A 72 10.10 13.59 14.76
N VAL A 73 10.48 12.46 14.14
CA VAL A 73 9.55 11.50 13.55
C VAL A 73 9.49 10.25 14.45
N PRO A 74 8.31 9.82 14.90
CA PRO A 74 8.17 8.60 15.67
C PRO A 74 8.62 7.37 14.87
N MET A 75 9.35 6.46 15.49
CA MET A 75 9.83 5.22 14.88
C MET A 75 9.19 4.01 15.57
N ALA A 76 8.69 3.07 14.79
CA ALA A 76 8.28 1.74 15.23
C ALA A 76 9.27 0.71 14.66
N ILE A 77 10.18 0.22 15.50
CA ILE A 77 11.27 -0.66 15.07
C ILE A 77 10.97 -2.08 15.54
N SER A 78 10.87 -3.04 14.62
CA SER A 78 10.63 -4.45 14.93
C SER A 78 11.69 -5.00 15.89
N ALA A 79 11.29 -5.90 16.80
CA ALA A 79 12.20 -6.57 17.72
C ALA A 79 13.26 -7.43 17.02
N LYS A 80 13.04 -7.77 15.75
CA LYS A 80 14.00 -8.55 14.93
C LYS A 80 15.12 -7.69 14.32
N VAL A 81 14.96 -6.37 14.29
CA VAL A 81 16.00 -5.46 13.81
C VAL A 81 17.18 -5.48 14.77
N ARG A 82 18.31 -6.04 14.32
CA ARG A 82 19.56 -6.23 15.07
C ARG A 82 20.76 -6.11 14.14
N GLY A 83 21.95 -5.99 14.72
CA GLY A 83 23.21 -5.97 13.99
C GLY A 83 23.88 -4.61 13.99
N GLN A 84 25.06 -4.55 13.38
CA GLN A 84 25.87 -3.33 13.27
C GLN A 84 25.54 -2.59 11.98
N ALA A 85 25.34 -1.29 12.08
CA ALA A 85 25.18 -0.44 10.92
C ALA A 85 26.52 -0.28 10.18
N GLN A 86 26.44 -0.15 8.86
CA GLN A 86 27.62 0.07 8.05
C GLN A 86 28.35 1.36 8.50
N ALA A 87 29.62 1.25 8.81
CA ALA A 87 30.45 2.41 9.19
C ALA A 87 30.60 3.39 8.03
N ASN A 88 30.73 4.68 8.35
CA ASN A 88 30.87 5.78 7.39
C ASN A 88 29.70 5.98 6.42
N LEU A 89 28.53 5.43 6.75
CA LEU A 89 27.32 5.71 5.98
C LEU A 89 27.02 7.20 6.06
N ARG A 90 26.86 7.82 4.88
CA ARG A 90 26.56 9.25 4.71
C ARG A 90 25.51 9.42 3.65
N ALA A 91 24.72 10.46 3.78
CA ALA A 91 23.72 10.87 2.82
C ALA A 91 23.48 12.38 2.91
N ASP A 92 22.99 12.97 1.84
CA ASP A 92 22.68 14.39 1.80
C ASP A 92 21.30 14.66 2.42
N THR A 93 20.36 13.74 2.27
CA THR A 93 19.00 13.85 2.80
C THR A 93 18.66 12.70 3.76
N ALA A 94 17.63 12.92 4.57
CA ALA A 94 17.14 11.92 5.51
C ALA A 94 16.56 10.67 4.80
N GLY A 95 15.83 10.86 3.71
CA GLY A 95 15.31 9.75 2.91
C GLY A 95 16.43 8.89 2.33
N GLU A 96 17.46 9.52 1.76
CA GLU A 96 18.62 8.81 1.24
C GLU A 96 19.38 8.06 2.35
N PHE A 97 19.51 8.68 3.53
CA PHE A 97 20.13 8.04 4.68
C PHE A 97 19.39 6.77 5.12
N LEU A 98 18.06 6.86 5.28
CA LEU A 98 17.23 5.72 5.68
C LEU A 98 17.29 4.62 4.61
N GLU A 99 17.27 4.96 3.34
CA GLU A 99 17.34 4.01 2.22
C GLU A 99 18.69 3.27 2.19
N LYS A 100 19.80 3.99 2.37
CA LYS A 100 21.14 3.41 2.44
C LYS A 100 21.30 2.50 3.66
N LEU A 101 20.81 2.94 4.83
CA LEU A 101 20.85 2.15 6.05
C LEU A 101 20.01 0.87 5.90
N ALA A 102 18.80 0.98 5.34
CA ALA A 102 17.92 -0.16 5.11
C ALA A 102 18.55 -1.17 4.14
N SER A 103 19.06 -0.72 2.99
CA SER A 103 19.68 -1.61 2.01
C SER A 103 20.94 -2.30 2.51
N SER A 104 21.76 -1.63 3.32
CA SER A 104 22.99 -2.23 3.85
C SER A 104 22.74 -3.18 5.00
N SER A 105 21.58 -3.11 5.65
CA SER A 105 21.25 -3.89 6.86
C SER A 105 20.13 -4.92 6.63
N GLY A 106 19.67 -5.13 5.37
CA GLY A 106 18.59 -6.07 5.06
C GLY A 106 17.27 -5.67 5.72
N LEU A 107 16.96 -4.37 5.72
CA LEU A 107 15.74 -3.83 6.30
C LEU A 107 14.76 -3.35 5.24
N THR A 108 13.50 -3.38 5.60
CA THR A 108 12.42 -2.69 4.92
C THR A 108 11.82 -1.62 5.83
N TRP A 109 11.24 -0.60 5.24
CA TRP A 109 10.59 0.47 5.99
C TRP A 109 9.36 0.99 5.25
N PHE A 110 8.42 1.55 6.00
CA PHE A 110 7.35 2.35 5.43
C PHE A 110 6.90 3.43 6.41
N SER A 111 6.35 4.50 5.85
CA SER A 111 5.69 5.56 6.59
C SER A 111 4.18 5.43 6.41
N ASP A 112 3.44 5.55 7.50
CA ASP A 112 1.98 5.62 7.51
C ASP A 112 1.46 7.08 7.56
N GLY A 113 2.35 8.04 7.28
CA GLY A 113 2.08 9.47 7.39
C GLY A 113 2.31 10.03 8.81
N SER A 114 2.27 9.21 9.86
CA SER A 114 2.45 9.63 11.25
C SER A 114 3.76 9.15 11.88
N ARG A 115 4.24 7.99 11.46
CA ARG A 115 5.46 7.35 11.95
C ARG A 115 6.14 6.53 10.86
N ILE A 116 7.38 6.14 11.13
CA ILE A 116 8.14 5.23 10.26
C ILE A 116 8.21 3.87 10.94
N HIS A 117 7.75 2.84 10.24
CA HIS A 117 7.88 1.44 10.63
C HIS A 117 9.12 0.85 9.98
N VAL A 118 9.92 0.13 10.73
CA VAL A 118 11.15 -0.54 10.24
C VAL A 118 11.14 -2.00 10.67
N ASN A 119 11.25 -2.88 9.67
CA ASN A 119 11.23 -4.32 9.83
C ASN A 119 12.44 -4.93 9.11
N THR A 120 12.72 -6.21 9.35
CA THR A 120 13.68 -6.94 8.52
C THR A 120 13.01 -7.39 7.21
N GLU A 121 13.79 -7.55 6.13
CA GLU A 121 13.28 -8.09 4.87
C GLU A 121 12.67 -9.49 5.02
N GLU A 122 13.11 -10.26 6.02
CA GLU A 122 12.57 -11.58 6.35
C GLU A 122 11.12 -11.52 6.90
N GLU A 123 10.67 -10.36 7.36
CA GLU A 123 9.31 -10.15 7.87
C GLU A 123 8.32 -9.81 6.76
N LEU A 124 8.79 -9.63 5.53
CA LEU A 124 7.92 -9.34 4.40
C LEU A 124 6.92 -10.49 4.18
N GLN A 125 5.67 -10.11 4.00
CA GLN A 125 4.56 -11.02 3.71
C GLN A 125 4.02 -10.73 2.32
N LEU A 126 3.49 -11.77 1.70
CA LEU A 126 2.74 -11.69 0.47
C LEU A 126 1.35 -12.25 0.73
N ARG A 127 0.30 -11.48 0.45
CA ARG A 127 -1.09 -11.92 0.60
C ARG A 127 -1.91 -11.55 -0.63
N GLN A 128 -2.85 -12.41 -0.96
CA GLN A 128 -3.85 -12.16 -1.97
C GLN A 128 -5.17 -11.81 -1.28
N PHE A 129 -5.84 -10.81 -1.82
CA PHE A 129 -7.19 -10.41 -1.41
C PHE A 129 -8.09 -10.46 -2.64
N ASP A 130 -9.25 -11.11 -2.49
CA ASP A 130 -10.26 -11.16 -3.54
C ASP A 130 -11.09 -9.87 -3.46
N LEU A 131 -10.84 -8.97 -4.38
CA LEU A 131 -11.41 -7.63 -4.41
C LEU A 131 -11.82 -7.30 -5.85
N ASP A 132 -12.98 -6.72 -6.01
CA ASP A 132 -13.36 -6.16 -7.29
C ASP A 132 -12.51 -4.91 -7.64
N ARG A 133 -12.57 -4.49 -8.89
CA ARG A 133 -11.78 -3.35 -9.39
C ARG A 133 -12.06 -2.06 -8.62
N ALA A 134 -13.31 -1.85 -8.21
CA ALA A 134 -13.69 -0.64 -7.48
C ALA A 134 -13.07 -0.63 -6.08
N ALA A 135 -13.09 -1.78 -5.36
CA ALA A 135 -12.45 -1.92 -4.06
C ALA A 135 -10.92 -1.77 -4.13
N VAL A 136 -10.28 -2.28 -5.19
CA VAL A 136 -8.83 -2.08 -5.41
C VAL A 136 -8.50 -0.61 -5.59
N GLN A 137 -9.28 0.12 -6.40
CA GLN A 137 -9.09 1.55 -6.60
C GLN A 137 -9.34 2.35 -5.31
N ALA A 138 -10.38 2.00 -4.55
CA ALA A 138 -10.67 2.63 -3.27
C ALA A 138 -9.55 2.39 -2.25
N LEU A 139 -8.99 1.17 -2.20
CA LEU A 139 -7.84 0.85 -1.36
C LEU A 139 -6.61 1.69 -1.74
N GLN A 140 -6.29 1.76 -3.03
CA GLN A 140 -5.18 2.60 -3.52
C GLN A 140 -5.37 4.05 -3.12
N ALA A 141 -6.54 4.63 -3.39
CA ALA A 141 -6.85 6.00 -3.03
C ALA A 141 -6.76 6.25 -1.51
N SER A 142 -7.16 5.28 -0.67
CA SER A 142 -7.02 5.38 0.78
C SER A 142 -5.56 5.38 1.23
N LEU A 143 -4.72 4.52 0.65
CA LEU A 143 -3.29 4.46 0.98
C LEU A 143 -2.56 5.73 0.53
N ASP A 144 -2.89 6.24 -0.64
CA ASP A 144 -2.37 7.51 -1.16
C ASP A 144 -2.79 8.69 -0.27
N ALA A 145 -4.05 8.73 0.17
CA ALA A 145 -4.56 9.77 1.06
C ALA A 145 -3.90 9.74 2.45
N LEU A 146 -3.47 8.56 2.92
CA LEU A 146 -2.69 8.40 4.14
C LEU A 146 -1.20 8.76 3.97
N GLY A 147 -0.76 9.04 2.74
CA GLY A 147 0.64 9.31 2.44
C GLY A 147 1.56 8.10 2.69
N VAL A 148 1.04 6.89 2.45
CA VAL A 148 1.82 5.66 2.66
C VAL A 148 2.91 5.54 1.62
N THR A 149 4.15 5.58 2.08
CA THR A 149 5.34 5.42 1.24
C THR A 149 6.31 4.46 1.91
N GLY A 150 7.13 3.76 1.13
CA GLY A 150 8.10 2.86 1.72
C GLY A 150 8.84 1.97 0.73
N ARG A 151 9.75 1.20 1.30
CA ARG A 151 10.56 0.22 0.60
C ARG A 151 9.88 -1.14 0.62
N HIS A 152 9.84 -1.81 -0.54
CA HIS A 152 9.27 -3.17 -0.72
C HIS A 152 7.75 -3.26 -0.46
N LEU A 153 7.02 -2.14 -0.56
CA LEU A 153 5.57 -2.17 -0.62
C LEU A 153 5.12 -2.41 -2.07
N ALA A 154 4.17 -3.29 -2.27
CA ALA A 154 3.59 -3.51 -3.58
C ALA A 154 2.10 -3.88 -3.49
N LEU A 155 1.30 -3.26 -4.37
CA LEU A 155 -0.05 -3.66 -4.71
C LEU A 155 -0.07 -4.02 -6.20
N ARG A 156 -0.46 -5.24 -6.53
CA ARG A 156 -0.55 -5.72 -7.92
C ARG A 156 -1.92 -6.34 -8.14
N SER A 157 -2.72 -5.71 -9.00
CA SER A 157 -3.96 -6.34 -9.46
C SER A 157 -3.63 -7.53 -10.35
N ASN A 158 -4.43 -8.60 -10.27
CA ASN A 158 -4.37 -9.68 -11.23
C ASN A 158 -4.90 -9.22 -12.60
N ALA A 159 -4.64 -10.02 -13.64
CA ALA A 159 -5.04 -9.69 -15.01
C ALA A 159 -6.56 -9.65 -15.20
N GLU A 160 -7.30 -10.38 -14.38
CA GLU A 160 -8.76 -10.51 -14.43
C GLU A 160 -9.46 -9.37 -13.67
N GLY A 161 -8.74 -8.70 -12.76
CA GLY A 161 -9.24 -7.54 -12.01
C GLY A 161 -10.17 -7.89 -10.85
N ASP A 162 -10.16 -9.15 -10.42
CA ASP A 162 -10.95 -9.70 -9.31
C ASP A 162 -10.10 -10.02 -8.07
N GLY A 163 -8.84 -9.60 -8.06
CA GLY A 163 -7.95 -9.78 -6.93
C GLY A 163 -6.77 -8.84 -6.93
N VAL A 164 -6.23 -8.61 -5.76
CA VAL A 164 -5.00 -7.84 -5.55
C VAL A 164 -4.02 -8.64 -4.71
N MET A 165 -2.78 -8.67 -5.18
CA MET A 165 -1.66 -9.21 -4.44
C MET A 165 -0.95 -8.06 -3.71
N VAL A 166 -0.82 -8.17 -2.42
CA VAL A 166 -0.22 -7.17 -1.54
C VAL A 166 1.05 -7.74 -0.93
N SER A 167 2.14 -6.99 -1.04
CA SER A 167 3.41 -7.32 -0.39
C SER A 167 3.84 -6.19 0.54
N GLY A 168 4.31 -6.56 1.73
CA GLY A 168 4.82 -5.62 2.72
C GLY A 168 5.05 -6.24 4.09
N PRO A 169 5.55 -5.47 5.06
CA PRO A 169 5.72 -5.92 6.43
C PRO A 169 4.38 -6.14 7.15
N PRO A 170 4.38 -6.84 8.31
CA PRO A 170 3.14 -7.21 9.03
C PRO A 170 2.23 -6.02 9.36
N GLU A 171 2.80 -4.90 9.78
CA GLU A 171 2.06 -3.70 10.14
C GLU A 171 1.36 -3.07 8.93
N PHE A 172 2.03 -3.08 7.76
CA PHE A 172 1.41 -2.66 6.50
C PHE A 172 0.25 -3.59 6.12
N MET A 173 0.43 -4.91 6.27
CA MET A 173 -0.64 -5.87 6.02
C MET A 173 -1.84 -5.66 6.94
N ALA A 174 -1.59 -5.36 8.23
CA ALA A 174 -2.65 -5.05 9.18
C ALA A 174 -3.39 -3.76 8.78
N MET A 175 -2.68 -2.73 8.35
CA MET A 175 -3.27 -1.49 7.86
C MET A 175 -4.13 -1.73 6.61
N VAL A 176 -3.66 -2.50 5.64
CA VAL A 176 -4.44 -2.86 4.46
C VAL A 176 -5.72 -3.60 4.85
N GLN A 177 -5.64 -4.57 5.76
CA GLN A 177 -6.81 -5.29 6.26
C GLN A 177 -7.82 -4.35 6.93
N GLN A 178 -7.34 -3.43 7.74
CA GLN A 178 -8.19 -2.43 8.40
C GLN A 178 -8.90 -1.53 7.38
N GLN A 179 -8.20 -1.07 6.34
CA GLN A 179 -8.81 -0.27 5.28
C GLN A 179 -9.90 -1.05 4.52
N LEU A 180 -9.65 -2.31 4.22
CA LEU A 180 -10.64 -3.18 3.57
C LEU A 180 -11.88 -3.42 4.46
N GLU A 181 -11.68 -3.60 5.76
CA GLU A 181 -12.79 -3.77 6.70
C GLU A 181 -13.65 -2.51 6.82
N GLN A 182 -13.02 -1.33 6.79
CA GLN A 182 -13.73 -0.04 6.80
C GLN A 182 -14.53 0.21 5.50
N GLN A 183 -14.07 -0.33 4.38
CA GLN A 183 -14.74 -0.22 3.08
C GLN A 183 -15.83 -1.28 2.89
N ARG A 184 -15.86 -2.31 3.74
CA ARG A 184 -16.91 -3.33 3.68
C ARG A 184 -18.25 -2.69 4.05
N PRO A 185 -19.30 -2.84 3.19
CA PRO A 185 -20.63 -2.41 3.58
C PRO A 185 -21.01 -3.03 4.94
N PRO A 186 -21.67 -2.30 5.83
CA PRO A 186 -22.12 -2.89 7.08
C PRO A 186 -22.89 -4.17 6.72
N ALA A 187 -22.46 -5.29 7.31
CA ALA A 187 -23.12 -6.57 7.10
C ALA A 187 -24.61 -6.33 7.29
N SER A 188 -25.39 -6.59 6.23
CA SER A 188 -26.85 -6.44 6.31
C SER A 188 -27.26 -7.15 7.58
N GLN A 189 -27.77 -6.41 8.57
CA GLN A 189 -28.30 -7.02 9.76
C GLN A 189 -29.22 -8.11 9.26
N PRO A 190 -29.12 -9.37 9.77
CA PRO A 190 -30.04 -10.41 9.35
C PRO A 190 -31.41 -9.80 9.51
N GLU A 191 -32.16 -9.71 8.39
CA GLU A 191 -33.53 -9.23 8.45
C GLU A 191 -34.21 -9.98 9.61
N PRO A 192 -34.85 -9.26 10.55
CA PRO A 192 -35.53 -9.93 11.63
C PRO A 192 -36.41 -10.98 10.97
N VAL A 193 -36.15 -12.25 11.30
CA VAL A 193 -36.91 -13.36 10.77
C VAL A 193 -38.36 -12.98 11.02
N ARG A 194 -39.07 -12.56 9.99
CA ARG A 194 -40.51 -12.29 10.07
C ARG A 194 -41.09 -13.62 10.45
N GLU A 195 -41.47 -13.77 11.72
CA GLU A 195 -42.17 -14.91 12.19
C GLU A 195 -43.36 -15.11 11.25
N ARG A 196 -43.28 -16.15 10.43
CA ARG A 196 -44.40 -16.56 9.58
C ARG A 196 -45.44 -17.18 10.47
N GLY A 197 -46.19 -16.32 11.17
CA GLY A 197 -47.38 -16.77 11.88
C GLY A 197 -48.41 -17.25 10.87
N VAL A 198 -48.83 -18.52 11.01
CA VAL A 198 -49.93 -19.05 10.22
C VAL A 198 -51.25 -18.64 10.87
N LYS A 199 -52.08 -17.93 10.12
CA LYS A 199 -53.39 -17.53 10.57
C LYS A 199 -54.34 -18.74 10.48
N VAL A 200 -54.66 -19.37 11.61
CA VAL A 200 -55.56 -20.53 11.67
C VAL A 200 -56.96 -20.05 11.93
N PHE A 201 -57.90 -20.38 11.07
CA PHE A 201 -59.32 -20.16 11.26
C PHE A 201 -59.95 -21.45 11.79
N ARG A 202 -60.44 -21.44 13.03
CA ARG A 202 -61.20 -22.55 13.64
C ARG A 202 -62.65 -22.10 13.84
N GLY A 203 -63.49 -22.49 12.95
CA GLY A 203 -64.95 -22.35 13.11
C GLY A 203 -65.42 -20.93 13.43
N SER A 204 -66.29 -20.76 14.40
CA SER A 204 -66.93 -19.50 14.78
C SER A 204 -66.11 -18.64 15.78
N ALA A 205 -64.88 -19.07 16.14
CA ALA A 205 -63.96 -18.26 16.94
C ALA A 205 -63.15 -17.34 16.03
N GLY A 206 -62.93 -16.07 16.44
CA GLY A 206 -62.16 -15.11 15.67
C GLY A 206 -60.71 -15.55 15.41
N PRO A 207 -59.99 -14.94 14.46
CA PRO A 207 -58.65 -15.34 14.05
C PRO A 207 -57.68 -15.21 15.19
N GLN A 208 -56.97 -16.30 15.56
CA GLN A 208 -55.87 -16.31 16.51
C GLN A 208 -54.54 -16.51 15.80
N TRP A 209 -53.55 -15.73 16.19
CA TRP A 209 -52.18 -15.92 15.76
C TRP A 209 -51.53 -16.98 16.63
N VAL A 210 -51.00 -18.03 16.03
CA VAL A 210 -50.17 -19.03 16.71
C VAL A 210 -48.76 -18.86 16.23
N SER A 211 -47.88 -18.38 17.10
CA SER A 211 -46.43 -18.43 16.90
C SER A 211 -45.94 -19.77 17.46
N GLU A 212 -45.19 -20.49 16.66
CA GLU A 212 -44.52 -21.72 17.07
C GLU A 212 -43.38 -21.34 17.99
N ALA A 213 -43.62 -21.37 19.32
CA ALA A 213 -42.55 -21.25 20.31
C ALA A 213 -41.77 -22.57 20.26
N GLY A 214 -40.50 -22.46 19.82
CA GLY A 214 -39.57 -23.59 19.77
C GLY A 214 -39.49 -24.30 21.11
N THR A 215 -39.75 -25.57 21.08
CA THR A 215 -39.50 -26.53 22.19
C THR A 215 -37.99 -26.69 22.34
N GLN A 216 -37.49 -26.54 23.55
CA GLN A 216 -36.13 -26.82 24.00
C GLN A 216 -35.67 -28.23 23.70
#